data_beaedd2ebf166c8bdc539403f69d76d5
#
_entry.id   beaedd2ebf166c8bdc539403f69d76d5
#
_cell.length_a   1.000
_cell.length_b   1.000
_cell.length_c   1.000
_cell.angle_alpha   90.00
_cell.angle_beta   90.00
_cell.angle_gamma   90.00
#
_symmetry.space_group_name_H-M   'P 1'
#
loop_
_entity.id
_entity.type
_entity.pdbx_description
1 polymer ?
#
loop_
_entity_poly.entity_id
_entity_poly.type
_entity_poly.pdbx_seq_one_letter_code
_entity_poly.pdbx_strand_id
1 'polypeptide(L)'
;MANPKIQNPKGPRGPMSGMMPGDKPKNFKATMRTLGAYLRPFRLRLIIATVAAILSVVFSVVAPMILGRATDVIADSVITSSPLDFNTLGYILVLLLVLYGVSTIFSGIMGFLMAGVSQKISYQLRKELSEKIDRLPLKYFDTRTQGELLSRVTNDVDTINSTLNQSLAQILTSAVTIVGILSLMVYINPFMTLVALVTLPLSFLVVKQVVKRSQGHFKDNQRFLGEVNGHIEEMFSGHVIVKAFNGEPQSKETFESWNQQLAKAGEKSQFISGTMMPLTSLIGNIGFVLICVVGGYLAFNGRVSIGNIQAFVQYIRTFNQPISQLANVVNVLQSTAAAAERVFELLAEREEVPDQDLLPFPCLEDIRGEITFDHVEFGYPQNQSSQEKLLIKDFTFLAKPGQRIAIVGPTGAGKTTIVKLLLRFYELNGGKILLDGVDIKRYSRQDLRSAFGMVLQDNWLFSGTVSDNIRYGCMNASEEQIEKAAIAAHIDHYIKTQPKGYDMEIQEGASNLSQGQKQLLTMARAFLASSPVLILDEATSSVDTRTEVQIQKAMADLMENRTSFIIAHRLSTIRDADVILVMKDGDIVEQGSHQELLDQKGFYKILYESQYE
;
A
#
# COMPACT_ATOMS: atom_id res chain seq x y z
N MET A 1 -26.59 18.11 -33.04
CA MET A 1 -25.95 18.63 -31.83
C MET A 1 -25.19 17.47 -31.19
N ALA A 2 -23.88 17.51 -31.20
CA ALA A 2 -23.01 16.39 -30.76
C ALA A 2 -22.89 16.40 -29.24
N ASN A 3 -23.15 15.24 -28.61
CA ASN A 3 -22.99 15.01 -27.16
C ASN A 3 -21.52 15.08 -26.78
N PRO A 4 -21.11 15.87 -25.78
CA PRO A 4 -19.74 15.85 -25.29
C PRO A 4 -19.47 14.54 -24.52
N LYS A 5 -18.40 13.85 -24.90
CA LYS A 5 -17.89 12.67 -24.17
C LYS A 5 -17.46 13.10 -22.77
N ILE A 6 -18.25 12.72 -21.77
CA ILE A 6 -17.87 12.82 -20.35
C ILE A 6 -16.73 11.82 -20.12
N GLN A 7 -15.55 12.34 -19.86
CA GLN A 7 -14.43 11.53 -19.33
C GLN A 7 -14.76 11.21 -17.87
N ASN A 8 -15.12 9.96 -17.61
CA ASN A 8 -15.31 9.48 -16.23
C ASN A 8 -13.99 9.63 -15.43
N PRO A 9 -14.01 10.28 -14.27
CA PRO A 9 -12.88 10.25 -13.36
C PRO A 9 -12.65 8.81 -12.89
N LYS A 10 -11.40 8.36 -12.90
CA LYS A 10 -11.02 7.06 -12.36
C LYS A 10 -11.31 7.06 -10.86
N GLY A 11 -12.37 6.38 -10.44
CA GLY A 11 -12.73 6.21 -9.04
C GLY A 11 -11.65 5.48 -8.22
N PRO A 12 -11.68 5.57 -6.89
CA PRO A 12 -10.70 4.91 -6.02
C PRO A 12 -10.73 3.40 -6.22
N ARG A 13 -9.55 2.80 -6.40
CA ARG A 13 -9.39 1.36 -6.59
C ARG A 13 -9.55 0.67 -5.22
N GLY A 14 -10.56 -0.18 -5.07
CA GLY A 14 -10.79 -0.98 -3.86
C GLY A 14 -9.66 -1.99 -3.56
N PRO A 15 -9.63 -2.61 -2.36
CA PRO A 15 -8.53 -3.46 -1.87
C PRO A 15 -8.25 -4.74 -2.68
N MET A 16 -9.11 -5.12 -3.63
CA MET A 16 -8.92 -6.28 -4.52
C MET A 16 -8.19 -5.98 -5.84
N SER A 17 -7.62 -4.79 -6.02
CA SER A 17 -6.92 -4.41 -7.26
C SER A 17 -5.59 -5.16 -7.52
N GLY A 18 -5.15 -6.02 -6.60
CA GLY A 18 -3.91 -6.79 -6.71
C GLY A 18 -3.90 -7.89 -7.76
N MET A 19 -5.05 -8.21 -8.41
CA MET A 19 -5.15 -9.25 -9.46
C MET A 19 -5.45 -8.71 -10.87
N MET A 20 -5.48 -7.41 -11.06
CA MET A 20 -5.52 -6.86 -12.43
C MET A 20 -4.15 -7.04 -13.10
N PRO A 21 -4.07 -7.28 -14.42
CA PRO A 21 -2.81 -7.21 -15.14
C PRO A 21 -2.24 -5.82 -14.86
N GLY A 22 -1.18 -5.80 -14.03
CA GLY A 22 -0.62 -4.60 -13.43
C GLY A 22 -0.27 -3.57 -14.49
N ASP A 23 -0.35 -2.30 -14.15
CA ASP A 23 0.20 -1.23 -14.95
C ASP A 23 1.61 -1.64 -15.38
N LYS A 24 1.88 -1.60 -16.70
CA LYS A 24 3.20 -1.95 -17.20
C LYS A 24 4.20 -0.96 -16.60
N PRO A 25 5.31 -1.43 -16.07
CA PRO A 25 6.32 -0.53 -15.49
C PRO A 25 6.80 0.44 -16.58
N LYS A 26 6.95 1.71 -16.22
CA LYS A 26 7.46 2.76 -17.12
C LYS A 26 8.90 2.46 -17.53
N ASN A 27 9.72 1.95 -16.59
CA ASN A 27 11.12 1.64 -16.81
C ASN A 27 11.57 0.32 -16.17
N PHE A 28 11.15 -0.79 -16.79
CA PHE A 28 11.45 -2.16 -16.33
C PHE A 28 12.94 -2.38 -16.00
N LYS A 29 13.85 -1.95 -16.91
CA LYS A 29 15.29 -2.21 -16.77
C LYS A 29 15.91 -1.48 -15.59
N ALA A 30 15.54 -0.21 -15.36
CA ALA A 30 16.04 0.57 -14.24
C ALA A 30 15.53 -0.01 -12.92
N THR A 31 14.24 -0.31 -12.82
CA THR A 31 13.60 -0.88 -11.62
C THR A 31 14.23 -2.22 -11.23
N MET A 32 14.43 -3.12 -12.21
CA MET A 32 15.07 -4.42 -11.97
C MET A 32 16.55 -4.28 -11.58
N ARG A 33 17.23 -3.25 -12.07
CA ARG A 33 18.62 -2.95 -11.63
C ARG A 33 18.66 -2.48 -10.18
N THR A 34 17.73 -1.63 -9.77
CA THR A 34 17.60 -1.18 -8.37
C THR A 34 17.26 -2.35 -7.45
N LEU A 35 16.29 -3.19 -7.84
CA LEU A 35 15.95 -4.40 -7.08
C LEU A 35 17.16 -5.34 -6.97
N GLY A 36 17.96 -5.47 -8.05
CA GLY A 36 19.22 -6.22 -8.05
C GLY A 36 20.26 -5.66 -7.07
N ALA A 37 20.25 -4.35 -6.79
CA ALA A 37 21.13 -3.76 -5.78
C ALA A 37 20.78 -4.25 -4.37
N TYR A 38 19.50 -4.41 -4.04
CA TYR A 38 19.05 -4.99 -2.76
C TYR A 38 19.45 -6.47 -2.60
N LEU A 39 19.67 -7.20 -3.70
CA LEU A 39 20.15 -8.59 -3.67
C LEU A 39 21.67 -8.70 -3.43
N ARG A 40 22.46 -7.66 -3.73
CA ARG A 40 23.92 -7.69 -3.62
C ARG A 40 24.47 -8.12 -2.24
N PRO A 41 23.92 -7.66 -1.10
CA PRO A 41 24.41 -8.09 0.21
C PRO A 41 24.25 -9.59 0.46
N PHE A 42 23.32 -10.24 -0.25
CA PHE A 42 22.98 -11.65 -0.09
C PHE A 42 23.62 -12.57 -1.15
N ARG A 43 24.56 -12.06 -1.96
CA ARG A 43 25.17 -12.78 -3.08
C ARG A 43 25.69 -14.17 -2.73
N LEU A 44 26.31 -14.34 -1.53
CA LEU A 44 26.80 -15.64 -1.10
C LEU A 44 25.66 -16.65 -0.89
N ARG A 45 24.56 -16.21 -0.23
CA ARG A 45 23.38 -17.07 -0.04
C ARG A 45 22.72 -17.43 -1.37
N LEU A 46 22.65 -16.48 -2.32
CA LEU A 46 22.13 -16.71 -3.66
C LEU A 46 22.99 -17.69 -4.45
N ILE A 47 24.32 -17.60 -4.34
CA ILE A 47 25.24 -18.57 -4.98
C ILE A 47 25.02 -19.96 -4.39
N ILE A 48 24.95 -20.10 -3.06
CA ILE A 48 24.71 -21.40 -2.42
C ILE A 48 23.33 -21.94 -2.82
N ALA A 49 22.29 -21.11 -2.84
CA ALA A 49 20.96 -21.51 -3.30
C ALA A 49 20.97 -21.96 -4.76
N THR A 50 21.71 -21.26 -5.64
CA THR A 50 21.86 -21.63 -7.06
C THR A 50 22.59 -22.98 -7.21
N VAL A 51 23.66 -23.20 -6.48
CA VAL A 51 24.37 -24.49 -6.47
C VAL A 51 23.48 -25.62 -5.97
N ALA A 52 22.74 -25.38 -4.88
CA ALA A 52 21.77 -26.34 -4.34
C ALA A 52 20.66 -26.65 -5.36
N ALA A 53 20.13 -25.62 -6.06
CA ALA A 53 19.16 -25.82 -7.14
C ALA A 53 19.72 -26.69 -8.27
N ILE A 54 20.92 -26.40 -8.73
CA ILE A 54 21.59 -27.19 -9.79
C ILE A 54 21.76 -28.65 -9.36
N LEU A 55 22.28 -28.89 -8.16
CA LEU A 55 22.46 -30.24 -7.62
C LEU A 55 21.13 -30.98 -7.50
N SER A 56 20.12 -30.34 -6.92
CA SER A 56 18.78 -30.91 -6.79
C SER A 56 18.23 -31.34 -8.15
N VAL A 57 18.31 -30.46 -9.16
CA VAL A 57 17.80 -30.76 -10.50
C VAL A 57 18.62 -31.82 -11.19
N VAL A 58 19.95 -31.81 -11.09
CA VAL A 58 20.81 -32.84 -11.70
C VAL A 58 20.43 -34.21 -11.18
N PHE A 59 20.29 -34.38 -9.87
CA PHE A 59 19.89 -35.68 -9.29
C PHE A 59 18.47 -36.09 -9.74
N SER A 60 17.55 -35.17 -9.83
CA SER A 60 16.18 -35.43 -10.29
C SER A 60 16.13 -35.81 -11.76
N VAL A 61 16.93 -35.14 -12.62
CA VAL A 61 16.94 -35.37 -14.09
C VAL A 61 17.67 -36.67 -14.46
N VAL A 62 18.63 -37.11 -13.65
CA VAL A 62 19.35 -38.40 -13.88
C VAL A 62 18.48 -39.61 -13.47
N ALA A 63 17.55 -39.44 -12.54
CA ALA A 63 16.73 -40.52 -11.99
C ALA A 63 15.94 -41.33 -13.07
N PRO A 64 15.29 -40.73 -14.06
CA PRO A 64 14.60 -41.48 -15.14
C PRO A 64 15.55 -42.40 -15.95
N MET A 65 16.78 -41.97 -16.17
CA MET A 65 17.79 -42.79 -16.86
C MET A 65 18.20 -44.04 -16.06
N ILE A 66 18.34 -43.85 -14.72
CA ILE A 66 18.66 -44.98 -13.83
C ILE A 66 17.44 -45.92 -13.67
N LEU A 67 16.22 -45.37 -13.61
CA LEU A 67 15.00 -46.17 -13.65
C LEU A 67 14.88 -46.99 -14.96
N GLY A 68 15.31 -46.40 -16.07
CA GLY A 68 15.42 -47.10 -17.35
C GLY A 68 16.31 -48.35 -17.26
N ARG A 69 17.46 -48.26 -16.56
CA ARG A 69 18.33 -49.46 -16.36
C ARG A 69 17.62 -50.56 -15.56
N ALA A 70 16.79 -50.23 -14.57
CA ALA A 70 15.98 -51.22 -13.87
C ALA A 70 15.01 -51.92 -14.82
N THR A 71 14.43 -51.17 -15.76
CA THR A 71 13.55 -51.73 -16.79
C THR A 71 14.32 -52.63 -17.76
N ASP A 72 15.57 -52.27 -18.13
CA ASP A 72 16.41 -53.12 -18.95
C ASP A 72 16.73 -54.46 -18.29
N VAL A 73 17.07 -54.47 -16.99
CA VAL A 73 17.30 -55.71 -16.22
C VAL A 73 16.07 -56.62 -16.24
N ILE A 74 14.87 -56.05 -16.10
CA ILE A 74 13.61 -56.82 -16.18
C ILE A 74 13.39 -57.32 -17.62
N ALA A 75 13.57 -56.47 -18.61
CA ALA A 75 13.36 -56.81 -20.00
C ALA A 75 14.32 -57.93 -20.49
N ASP A 76 15.60 -57.84 -20.13
CA ASP A 76 16.61 -58.84 -20.44
C ASP A 76 16.29 -60.21 -19.83
N SER A 77 15.84 -60.24 -18.57
CA SER A 77 15.39 -61.44 -17.88
C SER A 77 14.23 -62.10 -18.63
N VAL A 78 13.26 -61.31 -19.09
CA VAL A 78 12.09 -61.85 -19.84
C VAL A 78 12.51 -62.33 -21.23
N ILE A 79 13.38 -61.60 -21.94
CA ILE A 79 13.83 -61.94 -23.32
C ILE A 79 14.72 -63.20 -23.31
N THR A 80 15.63 -63.31 -22.33
CA THR A 80 16.58 -64.42 -22.22
C THR A 80 16.02 -65.63 -21.45
N SER A 81 14.77 -65.51 -20.92
CA SER A 81 14.15 -66.51 -20.02
C SER A 81 15.04 -66.88 -18.83
N SER A 82 15.85 -65.95 -18.35
CA SER A 82 16.75 -66.10 -17.20
C SER A 82 16.05 -65.65 -15.91
N PRO A 83 16.46 -66.18 -14.75
CA PRO A 83 15.90 -65.71 -13.49
C PRO A 83 16.20 -64.18 -13.29
N LEU A 84 15.24 -63.45 -12.72
CA LEU A 84 15.35 -62.05 -12.45
C LEU A 84 16.45 -61.77 -11.39
N ASP A 85 17.39 -60.89 -11.71
CA ASP A 85 18.42 -60.45 -10.76
C ASP A 85 17.88 -59.44 -9.77
N PHE A 86 17.31 -59.96 -8.67
CA PHE A 86 16.78 -59.12 -7.57
C PHE A 86 17.84 -58.31 -6.88
N ASN A 87 19.12 -58.73 -6.88
CA ASN A 87 20.21 -58.00 -6.24
C ASN A 87 20.51 -56.71 -7.00
N THR A 88 20.69 -56.79 -8.30
CA THR A 88 20.93 -55.65 -9.17
C THR A 88 19.68 -54.69 -9.16
N LEU A 89 18.49 -55.23 -9.23
CA LEU A 89 17.26 -54.44 -9.11
C LEU A 89 17.15 -53.71 -7.78
N GLY A 90 17.42 -54.43 -6.67
CA GLY A 90 17.43 -53.84 -5.33
C GLY A 90 18.46 -52.72 -5.17
N TYR A 91 19.69 -52.93 -5.74
CA TYR A 91 20.70 -51.87 -5.73
C TYR A 91 20.25 -50.62 -6.53
N ILE A 92 19.65 -50.77 -7.68
CA ILE A 92 19.14 -49.65 -8.50
C ILE A 92 18.02 -48.91 -7.73
N LEU A 93 17.09 -49.59 -7.07
CA LEU A 93 16.01 -48.98 -6.30
C LEU A 93 16.54 -48.23 -5.10
N VAL A 94 17.50 -48.77 -4.35
CA VAL A 94 18.16 -48.06 -3.25
C VAL A 94 18.91 -46.83 -3.76
N LEU A 95 19.64 -46.93 -4.88
CA LEU A 95 20.28 -45.77 -5.51
C LEU A 95 19.30 -44.68 -5.89
N LEU A 96 18.13 -45.02 -6.48
CA LEU A 96 17.09 -44.08 -6.80
C LEU A 96 16.54 -43.38 -5.53
N LEU A 97 16.31 -44.14 -4.48
CA LEU A 97 15.83 -43.60 -3.21
C LEU A 97 16.85 -42.59 -2.62
N VAL A 98 18.14 -42.91 -2.65
CA VAL A 98 19.21 -42.01 -2.22
C VAL A 98 19.24 -40.75 -3.10
N LEU A 99 19.17 -40.89 -4.44
CA LEU A 99 19.18 -39.74 -5.35
C LEU A 99 18.00 -38.80 -5.12
N TYR A 100 16.78 -39.33 -4.95
CA TYR A 100 15.62 -38.51 -4.64
C TYR A 100 15.72 -37.88 -3.25
N GLY A 101 16.24 -38.61 -2.26
CA GLY A 101 16.49 -38.08 -0.91
C GLY A 101 17.48 -36.90 -0.94
N VAL A 102 18.60 -37.06 -1.64
CA VAL A 102 19.61 -36.00 -1.80
C VAL A 102 19.02 -34.80 -2.57
N SER A 103 18.28 -35.06 -3.67
CA SER A 103 17.58 -34.01 -4.43
C SER A 103 16.64 -33.20 -3.54
N THR A 104 15.86 -33.88 -2.69
CA THR A 104 14.91 -33.23 -1.76
C THR A 104 15.64 -32.38 -0.73
N ILE A 105 16.76 -32.86 -0.16
CA ILE A 105 17.57 -32.10 0.79
C ILE A 105 18.10 -30.80 0.14
N PHE A 106 18.67 -30.89 -1.07
CA PHE A 106 19.17 -29.69 -1.78
C PHE A 106 18.05 -28.73 -2.15
N SER A 107 16.87 -29.24 -2.54
CA SER A 107 15.70 -28.42 -2.80
C SER A 107 15.23 -27.70 -1.52
N GLY A 108 15.23 -28.39 -0.39
CA GLY A 108 14.91 -27.80 0.93
C GLY A 108 15.90 -26.69 1.33
N ILE A 109 17.21 -26.94 1.15
CA ILE A 109 18.25 -25.93 1.40
C ILE A 109 18.03 -24.69 0.53
N MET A 110 17.79 -24.88 -0.78
CA MET A 110 17.48 -23.77 -1.69
C MET A 110 16.28 -22.98 -1.20
N GLY A 111 15.16 -23.66 -0.90
CA GLY A 111 13.93 -23.01 -0.43
C GLY A 111 14.14 -22.22 0.87
N PHE A 112 14.84 -22.79 1.84
CA PHE A 112 15.15 -22.12 3.10
C PHE A 112 16.01 -20.86 2.90
N LEU A 113 17.04 -20.93 2.06
CA LEU A 113 17.90 -19.79 1.77
C LEU A 113 17.14 -18.69 1.03
N MET A 114 16.31 -19.04 0.03
CA MET A 114 15.51 -18.07 -0.73
C MET A 114 14.47 -17.39 0.15
N ALA A 115 13.76 -18.14 1.00
CA ALA A 115 12.83 -17.57 1.96
C ALA A 115 13.54 -16.59 2.92
N GLY A 116 14.72 -16.96 3.42
CA GLY A 116 15.51 -16.10 4.31
C GLY A 116 16.00 -14.81 3.63
N VAL A 117 16.35 -14.85 2.36
CA VAL A 117 16.77 -13.67 1.58
C VAL A 117 15.56 -12.76 1.30
N SER A 118 14.45 -13.32 0.80
CA SER A 118 13.25 -12.55 0.45
C SER A 118 12.66 -11.85 1.67
N GLN A 119 12.59 -12.52 2.83
CA GLN A 119 12.07 -11.92 4.06
C GLN A 119 12.96 -10.78 4.59
N LYS A 120 14.27 -10.90 4.48
CA LYS A 120 15.19 -9.82 4.89
C LYS A 120 15.05 -8.58 3.98
N ILE A 121 14.88 -8.77 2.68
CA ILE A 121 14.64 -7.67 1.74
C ILE A 121 13.29 -7.01 2.03
N SER A 122 12.24 -7.80 2.26
CA SER A 122 10.91 -7.29 2.64
C SER A 122 10.96 -6.46 3.93
N TYR A 123 11.64 -6.97 4.96
CA TYR A 123 11.87 -6.23 6.20
C TYR A 123 12.59 -4.89 5.97
N GLN A 124 13.68 -4.92 5.18
CA GLN A 124 14.46 -3.72 4.88
C GLN A 124 13.64 -2.69 4.11
N LEU A 125 12.89 -3.11 3.08
CA LEU A 125 12.03 -2.21 2.31
C LEU A 125 10.95 -1.58 3.19
N ARG A 126 10.28 -2.36 4.05
CA ARG A 126 9.27 -1.82 4.96
C ARG A 126 9.86 -0.83 5.96
N LYS A 127 11.06 -1.12 6.48
CA LYS A 127 11.77 -0.21 7.38
C LYS A 127 12.09 1.12 6.68
N GLU A 128 12.71 1.05 5.49
CA GLU A 128 13.06 2.23 4.69
C GLU A 128 11.81 3.04 4.30
N LEU A 129 10.69 2.37 3.96
CA LEU A 129 9.43 3.02 3.66
C LEU A 129 8.82 3.72 4.89
N SER A 130 8.85 3.07 6.05
CA SER A 130 8.36 3.68 7.30
C SER A 130 9.16 4.91 7.66
N GLU A 131 10.50 4.80 7.69
CA GLU A 131 11.38 5.94 7.96
C GLU A 131 11.24 7.07 6.92
N LYS A 132 10.94 6.71 5.66
CA LYS A 132 10.70 7.67 4.59
C LYS A 132 9.38 8.41 4.79
N ILE A 133 8.31 7.69 5.15
CA ILE A 133 6.99 8.27 5.41
C ILE A 133 7.07 9.34 6.50
N ASP A 134 7.82 9.11 7.56
CA ASP A 134 7.99 10.07 8.67
C ASP A 134 8.71 11.36 8.23
N ARG A 135 9.48 11.33 7.14
CA ARG A 135 10.25 12.47 6.62
C ARG A 135 9.60 13.17 5.43
N LEU A 136 8.47 12.64 4.95
CA LEU A 136 7.78 13.24 3.80
C LEU A 136 7.00 14.49 4.21
N PRO A 137 7.00 15.54 3.35
CA PRO A 137 6.21 16.75 3.60
C PRO A 137 4.70 16.46 3.55
N LEU A 138 3.92 17.22 4.32
CA LEU A 138 2.46 17.08 4.39
C LEU A 138 1.80 17.18 2.99
N LYS A 139 2.36 17.97 2.08
CA LYS A 139 1.94 18.06 0.68
C LYS A 139 1.79 16.70 0.01
N TYR A 140 2.67 15.76 0.32
CA TYR A 140 2.63 14.42 -0.26
C TYR A 140 1.36 13.66 0.15
N PHE A 141 0.94 13.82 1.40
CA PHE A 141 -0.26 13.20 1.97
C PHE A 141 -1.54 13.89 1.50
N ASP A 142 -1.52 15.22 1.35
CA ASP A 142 -2.69 15.99 0.88
C ASP A 142 -3.05 15.64 -0.59
N THR A 143 -2.10 15.14 -1.38
CA THR A 143 -2.30 14.81 -2.82
C THR A 143 -2.59 13.33 -3.08
N ARG A 144 -2.51 12.46 -2.08
CA ARG A 144 -2.65 10.99 -2.21
C ARG A 144 -3.58 10.43 -1.16
N THR A 145 -4.23 9.31 -1.49
CA THR A 145 -5.09 8.62 -0.52
C THR A 145 -4.27 7.77 0.44
N GLN A 146 -4.72 7.67 1.69
CA GLN A 146 -4.10 6.79 2.70
C GLN A 146 -4.03 5.34 2.24
N GLY A 147 -5.09 4.86 1.54
CA GLY A 147 -5.13 3.51 0.98
C GLY A 147 -4.04 3.25 -0.08
N GLU A 148 -3.68 4.26 -0.89
CA GLU A 148 -2.58 4.13 -1.85
C GLU A 148 -1.23 3.94 -1.13
N LEU A 149 -0.97 4.71 -0.08
CA LEU A 149 0.26 4.61 0.70
C LEU A 149 0.37 3.28 1.44
N LEU A 150 -0.71 2.87 2.10
CA LEU A 150 -0.77 1.57 2.78
C LEU A 150 -0.53 0.42 1.80
N SER A 151 -1.15 0.47 0.60
CA SER A 151 -0.95 -0.55 -0.43
C SER A 151 0.52 -0.66 -0.89
N ARG A 152 1.28 0.44 -0.93
CA ARG A 152 2.71 0.41 -1.26
C ARG A 152 3.55 -0.30 -0.20
N VAL A 153 3.25 -0.07 1.08
CA VAL A 153 3.97 -0.67 2.22
C VAL A 153 3.61 -2.16 2.40
N THR A 154 2.36 -2.53 2.12
CA THR A 154 1.85 -3.90 2.29
C THR A 154 1.91 -4.69 0.98
N ASN A 155 0.98 -4.44 0.06
CA ASN A 155 0.75 -5.26 -1.13
C ASN A 155 1.92 -5.24 -2.11
N ASP A 156 2.53 -4.07 -2.35
CA ASP A 156 3.64 -3.97 -3.31
C ASP A 156 4.90 -4.65 -2.77
N VAL A 157 5.21 -4.47 -1.48
CA VAL A 157 6.34 -5.17 -0.85
C VAL A 157 6.10 -6.67 -0.78
N ASP A 158 4.86 -7.13 -0.52
CA ASP A 158 4.53 -8.57 -0.53
C ASP A 158 4.60 -9.16 -1.95
N THR A 159 4.25 -8.41 -2.97
CA THR A 159 4.44 -8.82 -4.37
C THR A 159 5.92 -9.00 -4.70
N ILE A 160 6.78 -8.09 -4.25
CA ILE A 160 8.24 -8.21 -4.40
C ILE A 160 8.75 -9.45 -3.63
N ASN A 161 8.33 -9.62 -2.38
CA ASN A 161 8.73 -10.74 -1.52
C ASN A 161 8.36 -12.10 -2.13
N SER A 162 7.11 -12.27 -2.55
CA SER A 162 6.63 -13.52 -3.14
C SER A 162 7.37 -13.86 -4.44
N THR A 163 7.64 -12.86 -5.27
CA THR A 163 8.39 -13.04 -6.52
C THR A 163 9.84 -13.42 -6.27
N LEU A 164 10.51 -12.76 -5.34
CA LEU A 164 11.89 -13.10 -4.99
C LEU A 164 11.98 -14.53 -4.43
N ASN A 165 11.02 -14.93 -3.63
CA ASN A 165 11.01 -16.28 -3.04
C ASN A 165 10.69 -17.37 -4.07
N GLN A 166 9.65 -17.20 -4.88
CA GLN A 166 9.14 -18.24 -5.76
C GLN A 166 9.72 -18.15 -7.19
N SER A 167 9.68 -16.97 -7.80
CA SER A 167 9.99 -16.86 -9.23
C SER A 167 11.48 -16.98 -9.52
N LEU A 168 12.37 -16.47 -8.67
CA LEU A 168 13.81 -16.65 -8.87
C LEU A 168 14.21 -18.12 -8.74
N ALA A 169 13.70 -18.82 -7.73
CA ALA A 169 13.93 -20.25 -7.56
C ALA A 169 13.41 -21.04 -8.77
N GLN A 170 12.22 -20.70 -9.26
CA GLN A 170 11.58 -21.35 -10.40
C GLN A 170 12.31 -21.11 -11.74
N ILE A 171 12.83 -19.89 -11.97
CA ILE A 171 13.66 -19.59 -13.14
C ILE A 171 14.88 -20.50 -13.16
N LEU A 172 15.61 -20.56 -12.04
CA LEU A 172 16.82 -21.36 -11.91
C LEU A 172 16.56 -22.84 -12.13
N THR A 173 15.58 -23.40 -11.40
CA THR A 173 15.25 -24.83 -11.49
C THR A 173 14.73 -25.19 -12.88
N SER A 174 13.85 -24.39 -13.48
CA SER A 174 13.30 -24.63 -14.82
C SER A 174 14.38 -24.56 -15.89
N ALA A 175 15.28 -23.57 -15.84
CA ALA A 175 16.37 -23.45 -16.82
C ALA A 175 17.33 -24.66 -16.75
N VAL A 176 17.74 -25.05 -15.54
CA VAL A 176 18.62 -26.20 -15.33
C VAL A 176 17.91 -27.50 -15.73
N THR A 177 16.61 -27.65 -15.46
CA THR A 177 15.81 -28.82 -15.84
C THR A 177 15.76 -28.95 -17.35
N ILE A 178 15.46 -27.87 -18.10
CA ILE A 178 15.41 -27.89 -19.57
C ILE A 178 16.76 -28.29 -20.15
N VAL A 179 17.84 -27.63 -19.70
CA VAL A 179 19.19 -27.92 -20.17
C VAL A 179 19.59 -29.36 -19.83
N GLY A 180 19.33 -29.81 -18.61
CA GLY A 180 19.66 -31.15 -18.12
C GLY A 180 18.92 -32.24 -18.91
N ILE A 181 17.59 -32.09 -19.08
CA ILE A 181 16.78 -33.05 -19.86
C ILE A 181 17.26 -33.10 -21.32
N LEU A 182 17.44 -31.95 -21.98
CA LEU A 182 17.92 -31.93 -23.36
C LEU A 182 19.29 -32.57 -23.51
N SER A 183 20.22 -32.31 -22.59
CA SER A 183 21.57 -32.91 -22.61
C SER A 183 21.50 -34.43 -22.48
N LEU A 184 20.67 -34.96 -21.56
CA LEU A 184 20.55 -36.42 -21.42
C LEU A 184 19.79 -37.05 -22.59
N MET A 185 18.76 -36.39 -23.13
CA MET A 185 18.06 -36.89 -24.32
C MET A 185 19.00 -36.99 -25.52
N VAL A 186 19.83 -35.96 -25.77
CA VAL A 186 20.85 -35.99 -26.86
C VAL A 186 21.91 -37.06 -26.58
N TYR A 187 22.33 -37.23 -25.32
CA TYR A 187 23.29 -38.28 -24.93
C TYR A 187 22.76 -39.70 -25.21
N ILE A 188 21.48 -39.96 -24.89
CA ILE A 188 20.87 -41.27 -25.08
C ILE A 188 20.69 -41.56 -26.60
N ASN A 189 19.97 -40.65 -27.30
CA ASN A 189 19.79 -40.80 -28.75
C ASN A 189 19.39 -39.47 -29.41
N PRO A 190 20.25 -38.88 -30.27
CA PRO A 190 19.99 -37.61 -30.96
C PRO A 190 18.75 -37.65 -31.87
N PHE A 191 18.51 -38.78 -32.54
CA PHE A 191 17.38 -38.91 -33.47
C PHE A 191 16.04 -38.91 -32.72
N MET A 192 15.93 -39.66 -31.64
CA MET A 192 14.75 -39.63 -30.77
C MET A 192 14.55 -38.24 -30.16
N THR A 193 15.62 -37.54 -29.82
CA THR A 193 15.56 -36.16 -29.33
C THR A 193 14.97 -35.22 -30.37
N LEU A 194 15.36 -35.34 -31.64
CA LEU A 194 14.79 -34.54 -32.72
C LEU A 194 13.29 -34.80 -32.89
N VAL A 195 12.85 -36.06 -32.80
CA VAL A 195 11.42 -36.43 -32.83
C VAL A 195 10.66 -35.80 -31.67
N ALA A 196 11.22 -35.85 -30.45
CA ALA A 196 10.64 -35.24 -29.28
C ALA A 196 10.52 -33.71 -29.40
N LEU A 197 11.56 -33.07 -29.96
CA LEU A 197 11.58 -31.62 -30.17
C LEU A 197 10.52 -31.13 -31.16
N VAL A 198 10.01 -31.96 -32.07
CA VAL A 198 8.90 -31.59 -32.98
C VAL A 198 7.61 -31.31 -32.22
N THR A 199 7.40 -31.91 -31.04
CA THR A 199 6.21 -31.66 -30.23
C THR A 199 6.20 -30.27 -29.61
N LEU A 200 7.36 -29.62 -29.43
CA LEU A 200 7.48 -28.29 -28.80
C LEU A 200 6.86 -27.16 -29.63
N PRO A 201 7.23 -26.96 -30.93
CA PRO A 201 6.59 -25.93 -31.71
C PRO A 201 5.09 -26.16 -31.86
N LEU A 202 4.65 -27.43 -31.92
CA LEU A 202 3.23 -27.77 -31.96
C LEU A 202 2.52 -27.33 -30.67
N SER A 203 3.09 -27.62 -29.50
CA SER A 203 2.57 -27.15 -28.19
C SER A 203 2.52 -25.63 -28.12
N PHE A 204 3.59 -24.96 -28.57
CA PHE A 204 3.65 -23.49 -28.58
C PHE A 204 2.59 -22.88 -29.49
N LEU A 205 2.35 -23.43 -30.68
CA LEU A 205 1.32 -22.96 -31.61
C LEU A 205 -0.08 -23.10 -31.00
N VAL A 206 -0.38 -24.22 -30.36
CA VAL A 206 -1.68 -24.46 -29.69
C VAL A 206 -1.86 -23.49 -28.53
N VAL A 207 -0.87 -23.36 -27.66
CA VAL A 207 -0.94 -22.40 -26.51
C VAL A 207 -1.15 -20.98 -27.03
N LYS A 208 -0.36 -20.54 -28.03
CA LYS A 208 -0.50 -19.22 -28.66
C LYS A 208 -1.91 -18.99 -29.22
N GLN A 209 -2.48 -19.98 -29.88
CA GLN A 209 -3.82 -19.88 -30.45
C GLN A 209 -4.93 -19.81 -29.39
N VAL A 210 -4.83 -20.62 -28.33
CA VAL A 210 -5.76 -20.60 -27.20
C VAL A 210 -5.69 -19.26 -26.49
N VAL A 211 -4.48 -18.79 -26.15
CA VAL A 211 -4.28 -17.49 -25.49
C VAL A 211 -4.83 -16.35 -26.34
N LYS A 212 -4.53 -16.31 -27.64
CA LYS A 212 -5.05 -15.28 -28.54
C LYS A 212 -6.59 -15.24 -28.58
N ARG A 213 -7.25 -16.40 -28.53
CA ARG A 213 -8.71 -16.47 -28.53
C ARG A 213 -9.34 -16.14 -27.18
N SER A 214 -8.68 -16.48 -26.08
CA SER A 214 -9.19 -16.24 -24.73
C SER A 214 -9.00 -14.79 -24.26
N GLN A 215 -7.99 -14.07 -24.77
CA GLN A 215 -7.63 -12.72 -24.31
C GLN A 215 -8.79 -11.71 -24.35
N GLY A 216 -9.63 -11.74 -25.41
CA GLY A 216 -10.81 -10.87 -25.52
C GLY A 216 -11.81 -11.12 -24.39
N HIS A 217 -12.13 -12.40 -24.16
CA HIS A 217 -13.09 -12.80 -23.11
C HIS A 217 -12.55 -12.56 -21.70
N PHE A 218 -11.24 -12.71 -21.47
CA PHE A 218 -10.62 -12.32 -20.20
C PHE A 218 -10.73 -10.82 -19.94
N LYS A 219 -10.52 -9.99 -20.94
CA LYS A 219 -10.68 -8.54 -20.83
C LYS A 219 -12.13 -8.15 -20.50
N ASP A 220 -13.09 -8.80 -21.18
CA ASP A 220 -14.53 -8.57 -20.90
C ASP A 220 -14.89 -9.04 -19.51
N ASN A 221 -14.42 -10.21 -19.08
CA ASN A 221 -14.63 -10.72 -17.72
C ASN A 221 -14.08 -9.75 -16.65
N GLN A 222 -12.88 -9.22 -16.83
CA GLN A 222 -12.30 -8.22 -15.93
C GLN A 222 -13.08 -6.89 -15.93
N ARG A 223 -13.57 -6.46 -17.09
CA ARG A 223 -14.40 -5.27 -17.19
C ARG A 223 -15.69 -5.44 -16.39
N PHE A 224 -16.44 -6.53 -16.65
CA PHE A 224 -17.70 -6.77 -15.94
C PHE A 224 -17.51 -7.04 -14.45
N LEU A 225 -16.41 -7.67 -14.04
CA LEU A 225 -16.05 -7.80 -12.64
C LEU A 225 -15.83 -6.42 -11.99
N GLY A 226 -15.20 -5.49 -12.71
CA GLY A 226 -15.05 -4.10 -12.28
C GLY A 226 -16.39 -3.38 -12.12
N GLU A 227 -17.34 -3.55 -13.07
CA GLU A 227 -18.68 -2.95 -13.00
C GLU A 227 -19.49 -3.51 -11.82
N VAL A 228 -19.44 -4.84 -11.61
CA VAL A 228 -20.11 -5.48 -10.47
C VAL A 228 -19.54 -4.97 -9.13
N ASN A 229 -18.22 -4.95 -9.00
CA ASN A 229 -17.57 -4.48 -7.77
C ASN A 229 -17.84 -2.99 -7.51
N GLY A 230 -17.78 -2.16 -8.57
CA GLY A 230 -18.09 -0.73 -8.45
C GLY A 230 -19.54 -0.49 -8.01
N HIS A 231 -20.49 -1.23 -8.58
CA HIS A 231 -21.89 -1.15 -8.17
C HIS A 231 -22.09 -1.61 -6.71
N ILE A 232 -21.43 -2.69 -6.29
CA ILE A 232 -21.47 -3.17 -4.89
C ILE A 232 -20.93 -2.08 -3.96
N GLU A 233 -19.75 -1.52 -4.25
CA GLU A 233 -19.13 -0.48 -3.43
C GLU A 233 -20.02 0.77 -3.31
N GLU A 234 -20.62 1.21 -4.43
CA GLU A 234 -21.54 2.34 -4.46
C GLU A 234 -22.79 2.07 -3.61
N MET A 235 -23.41 0.90 -3.78
CA MET A 235 -24.63 0.54 -3.04
C MET A 235 -24.37 0.32 -1.55
N PHE A 236 -23.24 -0.25 -1.15
CA PHE A 236 -22.87 -0.37 0.27
C PHE A 236 -22.56 0.97 0.89
N SER A 237 -21.80 1.83 0.21
CA SER A 237 -21.48 3.18 0.69
C SER A 237 -22.72 4.05 0.82
N GLY A 238 -23.65 3.93 -0.13
CA GLY A 238 -24.93 4.65 -0.16
C GLY A 238 -26.09 3.88 0.47
N HIS A 239 -25.87 2.80 1.25
CA HIS A 239 -26.94 1.89 1.67
C HIS A 239 -28.10 2.59 2.40
N VAL A 240 -27.80 3.54 3.27
CA VAL A 240 -28.82 4.34 3.98
C VAL A 240 -29.70 5.10 3.01
N ILE A 241 -29.12 5.67 1.95
CA ILE A 241 -29.85 6.41 0.92
C ILE A 241 -30.73 5.46 0.10
N VAL A 242 -30.16 4.31 -0.32
CA VAL A 242 -30.89 3.27 -1.06
C VAL A 242 -32.14 2.83 -0.26
N LYS A 243 -31.96 2.62 1.06
CA LYS A 243 -33.07 2.27 1.97
C LYS A 243 -34.10 3.39 2.12
N ALA A 244 -33.64 4.61 2.34
CA ALA A 244 -34.50 5.78 2.57
C ALA A 244 -35.42 6.07 1.34
N PHE A 245 -34.93 5.78 0.15
CA PHE A 245 -35.66 6.04 -1.11
C PHE A 245 -36.23 4.78 -1.78
N ASN A 246 -36.21 3.61 -1.10
CA ASN A 246 -36.68 2.31 -1.62
C ASN A 246 -36.04 1.95 -2.98
N GLY A 247 -34.75 2.22 -3.15
CA GLY A 247 -33.98 2.02 -4.38
C GLY A 247 -33.51 0.57 -4.60
N GLU A 248 -33.80 -0.37 -3.69
CA GLU A 248 -33.33 -1.76 -3.76
C GLU A 248 -33.75 -2.50 -5.04
N PRO A 249 -35.01 -2.36 -5.55
CA PRO A 249 -35.39 -3.06 -6.78
C PRO A 249 -34.55 -2.66 -7.97
N GLN A 250 -34.30 -1.36 -8.15
CA GLN A 250 -33.48 -0.83 -9.24
C GLN A 250 -32.01 -1.22 -9.10
N SER A 251 -31.47 -1.18 -7.87
CA SER A 251 -30.10 -1.62 -7.58
C SER A 251 -29.92 -3.11 -7.90
N LYS A 252 -30.91 -3.96 -7.53
CA LYS A 252 -30.91 -5.38 -7.81
C LYS A 252 -30.98 -5.69 -9.32
N GLU A 253 -31.78 -4.96 -10.06
CA GLU A 253 -31.89 -5.11 -11.52
C GLU A 253 -30.55 -4.76 -12.20
N THR A 254 -29.93 -3.65 -11.79
CA THR A 254 -28.62 -3.23 -12.31
C THR A 254 -27.54 -4.26 -11.98
N PHE A 255 -27.50 -4.74 -10.73
CA PHE A 255 -26.58 -5.80 -10.31
C PHE A 255 -26.76 -7.06 -11.15
N GLU A 256 -28.01 -7.53 -11.32
CA GLU A 256 -28.29 -8.75 -12.07
C GLU A 256 -27.87 -8.63 -13.54
N SER A 257 -28.08 -7.47 -14.14
CA SER A 257 -27.62 -7.18 -15.52
C SER A 257 -26.11 -7.33 -15.66
N TRP A 258 -25.32 -6.73 -14.74
CA TRP A 258 -23.87 -6.85 -14.76
C TRP A 258 -23.39 -8.26 -14.41
N ASN A 259 -24.05 -8.90 -13.44
CA ASN A 259 -23.73 -10.26 -13.01
C ASN A 259 -23.95 -11.30 -14.12
N GLN A 260 -25.02 -11.17 -14.90
CA GLN A 260 -25.26 -12.02 -16.07
C GLN A 260 -24.20 -11.83 -17.16
N GLN A 261 -23.76 -10.60 -17.40
CA GLN A 261 -22.70 -10.32 -18.36
C GLN A 261 -21.35 -10.88 -17.87
N LEU A 262 -21.08 -10.75 -16.57
CA LEU A 262 -19.89 -11.34 -15.93
C LEU A 262 -19.91 -12.87 -16.05
N ALA A 263 -21.05 -13.51 -15.75
CA ALA A 263 -21.19 -14.96 -15.86
C ALA A 263 -20.94 -15.45 -17.30
N LYS A 264 -21.53 -14.80 -18.31
CA LYS A 264 -21.33 -15.16 -19.74
C LYS A 264 -19.88 -14.96 -20.20
N ALA A 265 -19.24 -13.88 -19.77
CA ALA A 265 -17.84 -13.62 -20.10
C ALA A 265 -16.91 -14.59 -19.36
N GLY A 266 -17.23 -14.90 -18.10
CA GLY A 266 -16.54 -15.88 -17.27
C GLY A 266 -16.60 -17.29 -17.88
N GLU A 267 -17.80 -17.75 -18.22
CA GLU A 267 -18.00 -19.07 -18.86
C GLU A 267 -17.14 -19.21 -20.13
N LYS A 268 -17.19 -18.24 -21.05
CA LYS A 268 -16.40 -18.28 -22.30
C LYS A 268 -14.90 -18.23 -22.02
N SER A 269 -14.45 -17.38 -21.10
CA SER A 269 -13.02 -17.27 -20.78
C SER A 269 -12.50 -18.56 -20.13
N GLN A 270 -13.26 -19.13 -19.19
CA GLN A 270 -12.92 -20.37 -18.48
C GLN A 270 -12.97 -21.58 -19.42
N PHE A 271 -14.00 -21.70 -20.29
CA PHE A 271 -14.08 -22.78 -21.25
C PHE A 271 -12.85 -22.80 -22.19
N ILE A 272 -12.53 -21.64 -22.82
CA ILE A 272 -11.39 -21.58 -23.74
C ILE A 272 -10.08 -21.84 -22.99
N SER A 273 -9.89 -21.28 -21.81
CA SER A 273 -8.68 -21.51 -21.01
C SER A 273 -8.60 -22.93 -20.49
N GLY A 274 -9.74 -23.52 -20.09
CA GLY A 274 -9.83 -24.90 -19.62
C GLY A 274 -9.47 -25.93 -20.70
N THR A 275 -9.65 -25.61 -21.98
CA THR A 275 -9.21 -26.49 -23.09
C THR A 275 -7.69 -26.55 -23.26
N MET A 276 -6.93 -25.62 -22.65
CA MET A 276 -5.47 -25.55 -22.80
C MET A 276 -4.77 -26.82 -22.26
N MET A 277 -5.14 -27.28 -21.05
CA MET A 277 -4.56 -28.50 -20.47
C MET A 277 -4.85 -29.76 -21.28
N PRO A 278 -6.11 -30.08 -21.66
CA PRO A 278 -6.41 -31.21 -22.53
C PRO A 278 -5.67 -31.19 -23.86
N LEU A 279 -5.59 -30.04 -24.53
CA LEU A 279 -4.90 -29.91 -25.81
C LEU A 279 -3.39 -30.10 -25.66
N THR A 280 -2.79 -29.55 -24.61
CA THR A 280 -1.36 -29.72 -24.31
C THR A 280 -1.06 -31.20 -23.98
N SER A 281 -1.95 -31.85 -23.21
CA SER A 281 -1.85 -33.28 -22.89
C SER A 281 -1.99 -34.16 -24.15
N LEU A 282 -2.88 -33.79 -25.07
CA LEU A 282 -3.02 -34.49 -26.35
C LEU A 282 -1.71 -34.47 -27.15
N ILE A 283 -1.06 -33.30 -27.25
CA ILE A 283 0.22 -33.17 -27.91
C ILE A 283 1.31 -34.01 -27.22
N GLY A 284 1.33 -33.97 -25.88
CA GLY A 284 2.21 -34.81 -25.07
C GLY A 284 2.01 -36.32 -25.36
N ASN A 285 0.75 -36.75 -25.48
CA ASN A 285 0.41 -38.14 -25.82
C ASN A 285 0.79 -38.51 -27.29
N ILE A 286 0.65 -37.57 -28.23
CA ILE A 286 1.16 -37.77 -29.59
C ILE A 286 2.69 -37.93 -29.55
N GLY A 287 3.41 -37.10 -28.81
CA GLY A 287 4.84 -37.26 -28.59
C GLY A 287 5.21 -38.61 -27.97
N PHE A 288 4.45 -39.03 -26.96
CA PHE A 288 4.61 -40.37 -26.36
C PHE A 288 4.47 -41.49 -27.38
N VAL A 289 3.41 -41.48 -28.21
CA VAL A 289 3.18 -42.49 -29.26
C VAL A 289 4.33 -42.48 -30.28
N LEU A 290 4.75 -41.29 -30.75
CA LEU A 290 5.88 -41.19 -31.69
C LEU A 290 7.17 -41.76 -31.10
N ILE A 291 7.48 -41.48 -29.82
CA ILE A 291 8.66 -42.06 -29.16
C ILE A 291 8.54 -43.56 -29.00
N CYS A 292 7.37 -44.09 -28.68
CA CYS A 292 7.18 -45.55 -28.61
C CYS A 292 7.37 -46.23 -29.98
N VAL A 293 6.84 -45.66 -31.05
CA VAL A 293 6.97 -46.22 -32.40
C VAL A 293 8.44 -46.13 -32.87
N VAL A 294 9.05 -44.95 -32.81
CA VAL A 294 10.43 -44.74 -33.25
C VAL A 294 11.40 -45.49 -32.33
N GLY A 295 11.22 -45.42 -31.04
CA GLY A 295 12.02 -46.10 -30.04
C GLY A 295 11.93 -47.63 -30.20
N GLY A 296 10.73 -48.16 -30.38
CA GLY A 296 10.51 -49.58 -30.65
C GLY A 296 11.21 -50.07 -31.92
N TYR A 297 11.14 -49.28 -33.01
CA TYR A 297 11.91 -49.59 -34.25
C TYR A 297 13.43 -49.56 -34.01
N LEU A 298 13.93 -48.58 -33.27
CA LEU A 298 15.36 -48.51 -32.91
C LEU A 298 15.80 -49.61 -31.95
N ALA A 299 14.94 -50.01 -31.03
CA ALA A 299 15.19 -51.11 -30.11
C ALA A 299 15.25 -52.46 -30.84
N PHE A 300 14.32 -52.68 -31.78
CA PHE A 300 14.34 -53.88 -32.65
C PHE A 300 15.65 -53.99 -33.43
N ASN A 301 16.23 -52.86 -33.84
CA ASN A 301 17.53 -52.81 -34.51
C ASN A 301 18.73 -52.79 -33.54
N GLY A 302 18.53 -52.98 -32.25
CA GLY A 302 19.58 -53.01 -31.22
C GLY A 302 20.28 -51.69 -30.96
N ARG A 303 19.71 -50.52 -31.41
CA ARG A 303 20.33 -49.20 -31.27
C ARG A 303 19.94 -48.48 -29.97
N VAL A 304 18.87 -48.86 -29.31
CA VAL A 304 18.34 -48.24 -28.08
C VAL A 304 17.77 -49.37 -27.21
N SER A 305 17.93 -49.29 -25.89
CA SER A 305 17.30 -50.22 -24.96
C SER A 305 15.84 -49.86 -24.62
N ILE A 306 15.06 -50.80 -24.09
CA ILE A 306 13.68 -50.59 -23.64
C ILE A 306 13.67 -49.56 -22.51
N GLY A 307 14.64 -49.61 -21.58
CA GLY A 307 14.79 -48.65 -20.51
C GLY A 307 15.09 -47.22 -21.02
N ASN A 308 15.84 -47.10 -22.12
CA ASN A 308 16.05 -45.80 -22.74
C ASN A 308 14.75 -45.21 -23.31
N ILE A 309 13.85 -46.02 -23.90
CA ILE A 309 12.53 -45.59 -24.34
C ILE A 309 11.72 -45.07 -23.14
N GLN A 310 11.72 -45.80 -22.03
CA GLN A 310 11.05 -45.38 -20.79
C GLN A 310 11.60 -44.05 -20.27
N ALA A 311 12.91 -43.88 -20.24
CA ALA A 311 13.53 -42.61 -19.83
C ALA A 311 13.09 -41.44 -20.72
N PHE A 312 13.06 -41.63 -22.05
CA PHE A 312 12.56 -40.64 -23.01
C PHE A 312 11.10 -40.25 -22.76
N VAL A 313 10.22 -41.22 -22.53
CA VAL A 313 8.82 -40.99 -22.20
C VAL A 313 8.69 -40.11 -20.96
N GLN A 314 9.48 -40.40 -19.94
CA GLN A 314 9.49 -39.60 -18.70
C GLN A 314 10.02 -38.19 -18.95
N TYR A 315 11.09 -38.04 -19.75
CA TYR A 315 11.63 -36.71 -20.10
C TYR A 315 10.64 -35.86 -20.89
N ILE A 316 9.92 -36.40 -21.87
CA ILE A 316 8.89 -35.65 -22.61
C ILE A 316 7.78 -35.16 -21.66
N ARG A 317 7.31 -36.00 -20.76
CA ARG A 317 6.28 -35.63 -19.79
C ARG A 317 6.75 -34.51 -18.86
N THR A 318 8.00 -34.57 -18.39
CA THR A 318 8.56 -33.58 -17.47
C THR A 318 8.96 -32.28 -18.16
N PHE A 319 9.25 -32.31 -19.48
CA PHE A 319 9.80 -31.17 -20.22
C PHE A 319 8.83 -30.00 -20.41
N ASN A 320 7.52 -30.27 -20.53
CA ASN A 320 6.51 -29.23 -20.77
C ASN A 320 6.28 -28.33 -19.57
N GLN A 321 6.42 -28.84 -18.36
CA GLN A 321 6.16 -28.09 -17.14
C GLN A 321 7.11 -26.90 -16.93
N PRO A 322 8.45 -27.05 -17.04
CA PRO A 322 9.40 -25.94 -16.93
C PRO A 322 9.17 -24.84 -17.96
N ILE A 323 8.77 -25.18 -19.19
CA ILE A 323 8.48 -24.19 -20.24
C ILE A 323 7.28 -23.33 -19.85
N SER A 324 6.20 -23.96 -19.40
CA SER A 324 5.00 -23.27 -18.93
C SER A 324 5.30 -22.37 -17.72
N GLN A 325 6.15 -22.84 -16.83
CA GLN A 325 6.60 -22.07 -15.66
C GLN A 325 7.39 -20.83 -16.08
N LEU A 326 8.36 -20.94 -17.00
CA LEU A 326 9.12 -19.79 -17.49
C LEU A 326 8.23 -18.77 -18.22
N ALA A 327 7.20 -19.22 -18.95
CA ALA A 327 6.24 -18.33 -19.59
C ALA A 327 5.45 -17.51 -18.55
N ASN A 328 5.04 -18.13 -17.45
CA ASN A 328 4.33 -17.44 -16.36
C ASN A 328 5.21 -16.46 -15.61
N VAL A 329 6.49 -16.79 -15.43
CA VAL A 329 7.46 -15.93 -14.74
C VAL A 329 7.60 -14.56 -15.41
N VAL A 330 7.50 -14.47 -16.73
CA VAL A 330 7.56 -13.18 -17.44
C VAL A 330 6.45 -12.23 -16.98
N ASN A 331 5.23 -12.73 -16.82
CA ASN A 331 4.09 -11.93 -16.33
C ASN A 331 4.29 -11.51 -14.87
N VAL A 332 4.76 -12.43 -14.03
CA VAL A 332 5.05 -12.15 -12.61
C VAL A 332 6.15 -11.11 -12.48
N LEU A 333 7.23 -11.20 -13.27
CA LEU A 333 8.30 -10.18 -13.26
C LEU A 333 7.81 -8.80 -13.71
N GLN A 334 6.88 -8.71 -14.66
CA GLN A 334 6.29 -7.43 -15.07
C GLN A 334 5.46 -6.82 -13.93
N SER A 335 4.63 -7.62 -13.28
CA SER A 335 3.84 -7.18 -12.11
C SER A 335 4.73 -6.74 -10.96
N THR A 336 5.79 -7.50 -10.67
CA THR A 336 6.78 -7.16 -9.64
C THR A 336 7.54 -5.90 -9.97
N ALA A 337 7.92 -5.70 -11.22
CA ALA A 337 8.59 -4.47 -11.63
C ALA A 337 7.67 -3.25 -11.45
N ALA A 338 6.37 -3.36 -11.74
CA ALA A 338 5.42 -2.29 -11.48
C ALA A 338 5.25 -2.00 -9.98
N ALA A 339 5.17 -3.04 -9.14
CA ALA A 339 5.14 -2.89 -7.68
C ALA A 339 6.42 -2.25 -7.13
N ALA A 340 7.59 -2.74 -7.57
CA ALA A 340 8.89 -2.20 -7.19
C ALA A 340 9.07 -0.75 -7.66
N GLU A 341 8.58 -0.39 -8.84
CA GLU A 341 8.62 0.99 -9.34
C GLU A 341 7.85 1.94 -8.41
N ARG A 342 6.63 1.56 -7.96
CA ARG A 342 5.84 2.35 -7.00
C ARG A 342 6.53 2.49 -5.64
N VAL A 343 7.14 1.41 -5.15
CA VAL A 343 7.94 1.43 -3.90
C VAL A 343 9.13 2.37 -4.04
N PHE A 344 9.89 2.26 -5.13
CA PHE A 344 11.07 3.11 -5.35
C PHE A 344 10.72 4.56 -5.68
N GLU A 345 9.59 4.83 -6.33
CA GLU A 345 9.05 6.19 -6.49
C GLU A 345 8.83 6.84 -5.12
N LEU A 346 8.22 6.11 -4.15
CA LEU A 346 8.02 6.61 -2.80
C LEU A 346 9.36 6.86 -2.07
N LEU A 347 10.31 5.93 -2.17
CA LEU A 347 11.63 6.09 -1.56
C LEU A 347 12.46 7.23 -2.17
N ALA A 348 12.25 7.52 -3.46
CA ALA A 348 12.92 8.61 -4.18
C ALA A 348 12.23 9.98 -4.01
N GLU A 349 11.05 10.04 -3.39
CA GLU A 349 10.31 11.30 -3.19
C GLU A 349 11.14 12.28 -2.36
N ARG A 350 10.95 13.56 -2.60
CA ARG A 350 11.67 14.62 -1.85
C ARG A 350 11.20 14.65 -0.40
N GLU A 351 12.15 14.65 0.52
CA GLU A 351 11.89 14.83 1.95
C GLU A 351 11.64 16.30 2.29
N GLU A 352 11.15 16.56 3.48
CA GLU A 352 11.09 17.92 4.03
C GLU A 352 12.49 18.56 3.95
N VAL A 353 12.51 19.87 3.70
CA VAL A 353 13.78 20.63 3.67
C VAL A 353 14.45 20.45 5.04
N PRO A 354 15.73 20.01 5.09
CA PRO A 354 16.43 19.87 6.36
C PRO A 354 16.47 21.20 7.11
N ASP A 355 16.31 21.12 8.43
CA ASP A 355 16.46 22.29 9.29
C ASP A 355 17.91 22.75 9.28
N GLN A 356 18.15 24.05 9.02
CA GLN A 356 19.48 24.67 8.88
C GLN A 356 19.59 25.89 9.78
N ASP A 357 20.81 26.22 10.20
CA ASP A 357 21.11 27.40 11.02
C ASP A 357 20.24 27.54 12.27
N LEU A 358 20.05 26.43 12.98
CA LEU A 358 19.18 26.36 14.13
C LEU A 358 19.73 27.17 15.31
N LEU A 359 18.83 27.88 15.98
CA LEU A 359 19.05 28.45 17.30
C LEU A 359 18.63 27.48 18.39
N PRO A 360 19.23 27.56 19.58
CA PRO A 360 18.70 26.87 20.74
C PRO A 360 17.25 27.31 20.99
N PHE A 361 16.35 26.32 21.16
CA PHE A 361 14.96 26.61 21.45
C PHE A 361 14.84 26.99 22.94
N PRO A 362 14.13 28.09 23.29
CA PRO A 362 13.92 28.48 24.67
C PRO A 362 13.09 27.44 25.43
N CYS A 363 13.15 27.42 26.76
CA CYS A 363 12.21 26.62 27.55
C CYS A 363 10.78 27.07 27.28
N LEU A 364 9.83 26.14 27.26
CA LEU A 364 8.42 26.48 26.98
C LEU A 364 7.83 27.54 27.91
N GLU A 365 8.33 27.59 29.16
CA GLU A 365 7.95 28.57 30.16
C GLU A 365 8.44 29.99 29.86
N ASP A 366 9.51 30.13 29.07
CA ASP A 366 10.08 31.42 28.71
C ASP A 366 9.45 32.01 27.43
N ILE A 367 8.64 31.21 26.71
CA ILE A 367 7.96 31.63 25.50
C ILE A 367 6.74 32.46 25.86
N ARG A 368 6.74 33.72 25.44
CA ARG A 368 5.62 34.65 25.67
C ARG A 368 4.45 34.38 24.73
N GLY A 369 4.73 33.81 23.57
CA GLY A 369 3.73 33.50 22.57
C GLY A 369 3.32 34.70 21.71
N GLU A 370 4.23 35.66 21.49
CA GLU A 370 4.04 36.73 20.50
C GLU A 370 4.26 36.14 19.11
N ILE A 371 3.26 36.25 18.23
CA ILE A 371 3.37 35.78 16.84
C ILE A 371 3.27 36.96 15.88
N THR A 372 4.31 37.16 15.06
CA THR A 372 4.31 38.19 14.03
C THR A 372 4.31 37.53 12.64
N PHE A 373 3.31 37.85 11.83
CA PHE A 373 3.29 37.59 10.41
C PHE A 373 3.78 38.87 9.71
N ASP A 374 4.85 38.76 8.93
CA ASP A 374 5.49 39.88 8.27
C ASP A 374 5.49 39.62 6.76
N HIS A 375 4.55 40.24 6.03
CA HIS A 375 4.36 40.14 4.59
C HIS A 375 4.34 38.68 4.09
N VAL A 376 3.56 37.81 4.72
CA VAL A 376 3.53 36.38 4.43
C VAL A 376 2.81 36.13 3.10
N GLU A 377 3.53 35.47 2.20
CA GLU A 377 3.03 35.00 0.90
C GLU A 377 3.05 33.48 0.84
N PHE A 378 1.96 32.87 0.34
CA PHE A 378 1.89 31.44 0.19
C PHE A 378 0.93 31.00 -0.92
N GLY A 379 1.34 29.98 -1.67
CA GLY A 379 0.51 29.25 -2.63
C GLY A 379 0.77 27.75 -2.55
N TYR A 380 -0.28 26.95 -2.61
CA TYR A 380 -0.08 25.51 -2.71
C TYR A 380 0.58 25.18 -4.04
N PRO A 381 1.70 24.43 -4.03
CA PRO A 381 2.38 24.05 -5.28
C PRO A 381 1.46 23.16 -6.13
N GLN A 382 1.07 23.64 -7.29
CA GLN A 382 0.27 22.88 -8.25
C GLN A 382 1.15 21.99 -9.13
N ASN A 383 0.69 20.75 -9.41
CA ASN A 383 1.35 19.87 -10.37
C ASN A 383 1.24 20.49 -11.78
N GLN A 384 2.40 20.85 -12.38
CA GLN A 384 2.62 21.14 -13.81
C GLN A 384 2.16 22.49 -14.40
N SER A 385 1.72 23.49 -13.68
CA SER A 385 1.58 24.83 -14.25
C SER A 385 2.65 25.78 -13.72
N SER A 386 3.29 26.48 -14.63
CA SER A 386 4.47 27.34 -14.37
C SER A 386 4.17 28.66 -13.65
N GLN A 387 2.96 28.86 -13.11
CA GLN A 387 2.60 30.00 -12.27
C GLN A 387 1.94 29.48 -11.00
N GLU A 388 2.66 29.55 -9.88
CA GLU A 388 2.08 29.32 -8.56
C GLU A 388 1.05 30.42 -8.28
N LYS A 389 -0.23 30.05 -8.23
CA LYS A 389 -1.27 30.98 -7.83
C LYS A 389 -1.19 31.15 -6.32
N LEU A 390 -0.77 32.33 -5.87
CA LEU A 390 -0.76 32.66 -4.46
C LEU A 390 -2.19 32.58 -3.90
N LEU A 391 -2.34 31.83 -2.80
CA LEU A 391 -3.56 31.77 -2.01
C LEU A 391 -3.54 32.88 -0.95
N ILE A 392 -2.41 33.09 -0.28
CA ILE A 392 -2.12 34.18 0.65
C ILE A 392 -1.17 35.12 -0.08
N LYS A 393 -1.53 36.41 -0.21
CA LYS A 393 -0.81 37.37 -1.04
C LYS A 393 0.07 38.32 -0.24
N ASP A 394 -0.46 38.84 0.89
CA ASP A 394 0.24 39.74 1.81
C ASP A 394 -0.43 39.67 3.17
N PHE A 395 -0.11 38.66 3.97
CA PHE A 395 -0.69 38.51 5.28
C PHE A 395 0.24 39.11 6.34
N THR A 396 -0.14 40.26 6.90
CA THR A 396 0.63 40.97 7.92
C THR A 396 -0.22 41.17 9.16
N PHE A 397 0.23 40.61 10.31
CA PHE A 397 -0.48 40.70 11.58
C PHE A 397 0.45 40.45 12.76
N LEU A 398 0.20 41.13 13.88
CA LEU A 398 0.88 40.93 15.16
C LEU A 398 -0.11 40.45 16.22
N ALA A 399 0.06 39.21 16.69
CA ALA A 399 -0.64 38.63 17.82
C ALA A 399 0.16 38.88 19.11
N LYS A 400 -0.41 39.57 20.05
CA LYS A 400 0.21 39.85 21.36
C LYS A 400 0.13 38.62 22.28
N PRO A 401 1.06 38.47 23.24
CA PRO A 401 1.00 37.42 24.24
C PRO A 401 -0.36 37.35 24.95
N GLY A 402 -0.93 36.14 25.07
CA GLY A 402 -2.20 35.88 25.72
C GLY A 402 -3.45 36.35 24.98
N GLN A 403 -3.33 36.86 23.77
CA GLN A 403 -4.44 37.39 22.97
C GLN A 403 -5.24 36.26 22.30
N ARG A 404 -6.56 36.40 22.29
CA ARG A 404 -7.51 35.51 21.60
C ARG A 404 -7.82 36.08 20.23
N ILE A 405 -7.38 35.39 19.16
CA ILE A 405 -7.52 35.83 17.77
C ILE A 405 -8.51 34.91 17.06
N ALA A 406 -9.69 35.43 16.66
CA ALA A 406 -10.65 34.71 15.87
C ALA A 406 -10.39 34.97 14.36
N ILE A 407 -10.24 33.90 13.58
CA ILE A 407 -10.09 33.97 12.13
C ILE A 407 -11.43 33.60 11.51
N VAL A 408 -12.07 34.55 10.81
CA VAL A 408 -13.39 34.37 10.17
C VAL A 408 -13.31 34.65 8.67
N GLY A 409 -14.23 34.09 7.90
CA GLY A 409 -14.30 34.30 6.46
C GLY A 409 -14.94 33.13 5.74
N PRO A 410 -15.28 33.24 4.46
CA PRO A 410 -15.91 32.18 3.68
C PRO A 410 -15.00 30.96 3.51
N THR A 411 -15.59 29.85 3.09
CA THR A 411 -14.81 28.64 2.74
C THR A 411 -13.83 28.97 1.62
N GLY A 412 -12.58 28.53 1.75
CA GLY A 412 -11.52 28.82 0.78
C GLY A 412 -10.78 30.15 0.98
N ALA A 413 -11.15 30.96 1.99
CA ALA A 413 -10.45 32.23 2.30
C ALA A 413 -9.00 32.08 2.79
N GLY A 414 -8.54 30.85 3.09
CA GLY A 414 -7.18 30.60 3.57
C GLY A 414 -7.03 30.42 5.08
N LYS A 415 -8.11 30.36 5.86
CA LYS A 415 -8.09 30.23 7.34
C LYS A 415 -7.23 29.05 7.83
N THR A 416 -7.53 27.84 7.39
CA THR A 416 -6.77 26.63 7.75
C THR A 416 -5.34 26.65 7.21
N THR A 417 -5.09 27.40 6.13
CA THR A 417 -3.74 27.58 5.58
C THR A 417 -2.84 28.32 6.53
N ILE A 418 -3.33 29.39 7.17
CA ILE A 418 -2.56 30.15 8.18
C ILE A 418 -2.10 29.23 9.32
N VAL A 419 -2.98 28.36 9.81
CA VAL A 419 -2.64 27.35 10.83
C VAL A 419 -1.56 26.38 10.34
N LYS A 420 -1.67 25.89 9.11
CA LYS A 420 -0.66 24.99 8.53
C LYS A 420 0.71 25.67 8.37
N LEU A 421 0.72 26.98 8.14
CA LEU A 421 1.96 27.79 8.03
C LEU A 421 2.60 28.05 9.40
N LEU A 422 1.79 28.32 10.44
CA LEU A 422 2.26 28.47 11.84
C LEU A 422 3.02 27.23 12.32
N LEU A 423 2.49 26.03 12.00
CA LEU A 423 3.08 24.75 12.37
C LEU A 423 4.23 24.33 11.43
N ARG A 424 4.56 25.18 10.47
CA ARG A 424 5.57 24.91 9.46
C ARG A 424 5.35 23.55 8.75
N PHE A 425 4.08 23.23 8.41
CA PHE A 425 3.75 22.10 7.56
C PHE A 425 4.03 22.39 6.09
N TYR A 426 4.13 23.67 5.75
CA TYR A 426 4.51 24.20 4.44
C TYR A 426 5.51 25.33 4.61
N GLU A 427 6.43 25.46 3.67
CA GLU A 427 7.35 26.59 3.61
C GLU A 427 6.69 27.78 2.89
N LEU A 428 7.01 29.01 3.32
CA LEU A 428 6.50 30.24 2.74
C LEU A 428 7.12 30.51 1.36
N ASN A 429 6.34 31.11 0.46
CA ASN A 429 6.84 31.65 -0.81
C ASN A 429 7.53 33.01 -0.61
N GLY A 430 7.05 33.84 0.34
CA GLY A 430 7.61 35.14 0.70
C GLY A 430 7.29 35.53 2.13
N GLY A 431 7.94 36.55 2.65
CA GLY A 431 7.76 37.01 4.02
C GLY A 431 8.34 36.09 5.08
N LYS A 432 7.96 36.30 6.34
CA LYS A 432 8.40 35.49 7.47
C LYS A 432 7.34 35.45 8.58
N ILE A 433 7.41 34.42 9.41
CA ILE A 433 6.64 34.27 10.65
C ILE A 433 7.64 34.26 11.80
N LEU A 434 7.39 35.08 12.81
CA LEU A 434 8.26 35.19 13.99
C LEU A 434 7.51 34.68 15.22
N LEU A 435 8.20 33.94 16.07
CA LEU A 435 7.79 33.57 17.42
C LEU A 435 8.70 34.33 18.40
N ASP A 436 8.15 35.20 19.21
CA ASP A 436 8.86 36.09 20.14
C ASP A 436 10.03 36.86 19.46
N GLY A 437 9.79 37.34 18.23
CA GLY A 437 10.76 38.09 17.42
C GLY A 437 11.77 37.24 16.66
N VAL A 438 11.76 35.91 16.80
CA VAL A 438 12.68 34.99 16.09
C VAL A 438 11.93 34.27 14.98
N ASP A 439 12.53 34.25 13.76
CA ASP A 439 11.96 33.52 12.62
C ASP A 439 11.81 32.03 12.94
N ILE A 440 10.60 31.49 12.75
CA ILE A 440 10.27 30.09 13.01
C ILE A 440 11.13 29.09 12.21
N LYS A 441 11.73 29.54 11.08
CA LYS A 441 12.67 28.75 10.31
C LYS A 441 14.00 28.47 11.03
N ARG A 442 14.33 29.28 12.02
CA ARG A 442 15.56 29.12 12.83
C ARG A 442 15.42 28.14 13.98
N TYR A 443 14.23 27.56 14.19
CA TYR A 443 13.99 26.49 15.15
C TYR A 443 13.81 25.15 14.43
N SER A 444 14.14 24.04 15.10
CA SER A 444 13.76 22.74 14.57
C SER A 444 12.24 22.63 14.51
N ARG A 445 11.71 21.90 13.52
CA ARG A 445 10.25 21.68 13.42
C ARG A 445 9.69 21.01 14.67
N GLN A 446 10.46 20.10 15.27
CA GLN A 446 10.07 19.38 16.48
C GLN A 446 9.92 20.36 17.66
N ASP A 447 10.93 21.20 17.89
CA ASP A 447 10.92 22.17 18.97
C ASP A 447 9.84 23.24 18.74
N LEU A 448 9.76 23.78 17.53
CA LEU A 448 8.73 24.74 17.16
C LEU A 448 7.32 24.21 17.47
N ARG A 449 7.02 23.00 17.01
CA ARG A 449 5.69 22.36 17.21
C ARG A 449 5.37 22.09 18.67
N SER A 450 6.37 21.95 19.55
CA SER A 450 6.14 21.81 20.98
C SER A 450 5.57 23.07 21.64
N ALA A 451 5.83 24.27 21.03
CA ALA A 451 5.24 25.52 21.50
C ALA A 451 3.74 25.67 21.14
N PHE A 452 3.21 24.81 20.28
CA PHE A 452 1.82 24.88 19.84
C PHE A 452 0.99 23.71 20.35
N GLY A 453 -0.09 24.02 21.05
CA GLY A 453 -1.16 23.07 21.37
C GLY A 453 -2.23 23.14 20.28
N MET A 454 -2.78 21.99 19.87
CA MET A 454 -3.72 21.95 18.75
C MET A 454 -4.95 21.12 19.08
N VAL A 455 -6.14 21.68 18.84
CA VAL A 455 -7.41 20.98 18.83
C VAL A 455 -8.01 21.14 17.44
N LEU A 456 -8.01 20.04 16.68
CA LEU A 456 -8.48 20.01 15.29
C LEU A 456 -9.99 19.76 15.20
N GLN A 457 -10.56 20.10 14.06
CA GLN A 457 -11.95 19.77 13.69
C GLN A 457 -12.18 18.25 13.68
N ASP A 458 -11.26 17.50 13.07
CA ASP A 458 -11.26 16.04 13.08
C ASP A 458 -10.60 15.53 14.36
N ASN A 459 -11.42 15.18 15.35
CA ASN A 459 -10.98 14.69 16.66
C ASN A 459 -10.45 13.25 16.55
N TRP A 460 -9.20 13.08 16.09
CA TRP A 460 -8.58 11.77 15.92
C TRP A 460 -8.11 11.18 17.24
N LEU A 461 -8.57 9.96 17.53
CA LEU A 461 -8.13 9.15 18.68
C LEU A 461 -7.50 7.86 18.17
N PHE A 462 -6.39 7.47 18.79
CA PHE A 462 -5.71 6.22 18.49
C PHE A 462 -6.38 5.04 19.20
N SER A 463 -6.29 3.86 18.60
CA SER A 463 -6.64 2.62 19.30
C SER A 463 -5.70 2.42 20.49
N GLY A 464 -6.26 2.15 21.68
CA GLY A 464 -5.54 2.07 22.93
C GLY A 464 -6.40 2.56 24.09
N THR A 465 -5.81 2.79 25.24
CA THR A 465 -6.57 3.25 26.41
C THR A 465 -6.89 4.75 26.35
N VAL A 466 -7.85 5.20 27.15
CA VAL A 466 -8.12 6.63 27.35
C VAL A 466 -6.86 7.34 27.90
N SER A 467 -6.19 6.72 28.88
CA SER A 467 -4.92 7.22 29.44
C SER A 467 -3.86 7.42 28.34
N ASP A 468 -3.64 6.43 27.46
CA ASP A 468 -2.67 6.54 26.35
C ASP A 468 -3.01 7.69 25.41
N ASN A 469 -4.30 7.87 25.13
CA ASN A 469 -4.77 8.94 24.26
C ASN A 469 -4.56 10.34 24.84
N ILE A 470 -4.76 10.53 26.15
CA ILE A 470 -4.46 11.80 26.82
C ILE A 470 -2.95 12.01 26.92
N ARG A 471 -2.19 10.97 27.28
CA ARG A 471 -0.72 10.96 27.41
C ARG A 471 -0.01 11.37 26.11
N TYR A 472 -0.67 11.24 24.95
CA TYR A 472 -0.12 11.69 23.68
C TYR A 472 0.25 13.18 23.66
N GLY A 473 -0.36 14.00 24.53
CA GLY A 473 0.04 15.41 24.74
C GLY A 473 1.41 15.58 25.41
N CYS A 474 1.79 14.62 26.29
CA CYS A 474 3.10 14.58 26.94
C CYS A 474 3.40 13.12 27.33
N MET A 475 4.28 12.44 26.56
CA MET A 475 4.55 11.01 26.71
C MET A 475 5.10 10.60 28.09
N ASN A 476 5.76 11.52 28.78
CA ASN A 476 6.36 11.28 30.09
C ASN A 476 5.44 11.70 31.27
N ALA A 477 4.18 12.01 31.01
CA ALA A 477 3.25 12.46 32.03
C ALA A 477 2.89 11.34 33.02
N SER A 478 2.79 11.70 34.30
CA SER A 478 2.30 10.81 35.35
C SER A 478 0.78 10.64 35.27
N GLU A 479 0.26 9.56 35.87
CA GLU A 479 -1.19 9.31 35.96
C GLU A 479 -1.93 10.49 36.62
N GLU A 480 -1.31 11.12 37.62
CA GLU A 480 -1.87 12.30 38.28
C GLU A 480 -2.00 13.51 37.34
N GLN A 481 -1.00 13.70 36.45
CA GLN A 481 -1.05 14.77 35.44
C GLN A 481 -2.14 14.51 34.41
N ILE A 482 -2.31 13.24 34.00
CA ILE A 482 -3.36 12.82 33.09
C ILE A 482 -4.73 13.07 33.68
N GLU A 483 -4.94 12.72 34.98
CA GLU A 483 -6.18 12.95 35.67
C GLU A 483 -6.47 14.47 35.79
N LYS A 484 -5.48 15.28 36.15
CA LYS A 484 -5.62 16.75 36.20
C LYS A 484 -6.02 17.32 34.82
N ALA A 485 -5.41 16.84 33.75
CA ALA A 485 -5.77 17.27 32.40
C ALA A 485 -7.20 16.86 32.01
N ALA A 486 -7.63 15.66 32.40
CA ALA A 486 -9.01 15.21 32.18
C ALA A 486 -10.03 16.00 32.98
N ILE A 487 -9.70 16.40 34.23
CA ILE A 487 -10.54 17.27 35.06
C ILE A 487 -10.67 18.65 34.41
N ALA A 488 -9.55 19.24 33.96
CA ALA A 488 -9.53 20.54 33.29
C ALA A 488 -10.34 20.53 31.98
N ALA A 489 -10.31 19.41 31.25
CA ALA A 489 -11.11 19.21 30.04
C ALA A 489 -12.58 18.82 30.35
N HIS A 490 -13.03 18.76 31.58
CA HIS A 490 -14.39 18.37 32.00
C HIS A 490 -14.84 16.97 31.56
N ILE A 491 -13.89 16.02 31.31
CA ILE A 491 -14.18 14.65 30.86
C ILE A 491 -13.95 13.59 31.96
N ASP A 492 -13.26 13.91 33.05
CA ASP A 492 -12.92 12.98 34.14
C ASP A 492 -14.14 12.24 34.71
N HIS A 493 -15.24 12.96 34.96
CA HIS A 493 -16.45 12.33 35.47
C HIS A 493 -16.98 11.25 34.54
N TYR A 494 -17.00 11.50 33.24
CA TYR A 494 -17.38 10.48 32.24
C TYR A 494 -16.44 9.29 32.29
N ILE A 495 -15.12 9.52 32.28
CA ILE A 495 -14.11 8.45 32.31
C ILE A 495 -14.32 7.56 33.55
N LYS A 496 -14.51 8.14 34.74
CA LYS A 496 -14.71 7.41 35.99
C LYS A 496 -16.04 6.64 36.05
N THR A 497 -17.04 7.01 35.26
CA THR A 497 -18.30 6.24 35.15
C THR A 497 -18.15 5.00 34.28
N GLN A 498 -17.09 4.87 33.49
CA GLN A 498 -16.84 3.69 32.67
C GLN A 498 -16.28 2.54 33.52
N PRO A 499 -16.61 1.28 33.19
CA PRO A 499 -16.19 0.11 34.00
C PRO A 499 -14.68 -0.03 34.20
N LYS A 500 -13.86 0.42 33.22
CA LYS A 500 -12.40 0.39 33.28
C LYS A 500 -11.77 1.77 33.54
N GLY A 501 -12.55 2.82 33.71
CA GLY A 501 -12.06 4.18 33.94
C GLY A 501 -11.06 4.63 32.86
N TYR A 502 -9.87 5.05 33.26
CA TYR A 502 -8.79 5.49 32.36
C TYR A 502 -8.20 4.37 31.50
N ASP A 503 -8.37 3.10 31.90
CA ASP A 503 -7.96 1.91 31.14
C ASP A 503 -9.04 1.46 30.12
N MET A 504 -10.11 2.23 29.94
CA MET A 504 -11.10 1.94 28.92
C MET A 504 -10.45 1.99 27.53
N GLU A 505 -10.65 0.93 26.76
CA GLU A 505 -10.13 0.82 25.39
C GLU A 505 -10.98 1.62 24.40
N ILE A 506 -10.33 2.46 23.63
CA ILE A 506 -10.91 3.18 22.50
C ILE A 506 -10.83 2.28 21.28
N GLN A 507 -11.98 1.96 20.69
CA GLN A 507 -12.06 1.13 19.50
C GLN A 507 -11.59 1.89 18.26
N GLU A 508 -11.29 1.16 17.18
CA GLU A 508 -10.92 1.74 15.90
C GLU A 508 -11.98 2.76 15.42
N GLY A 509 -11.51 3.94 15.00
CA GLY A 509 -12.38 5.06 14.65
C GLY A 509 -13.12 5.70 15.84
N ALA A 510 -12.79 5.28 17.08
CA ALA A 510 -13.43 5.72 18.32
C ALA A 510 -14.97 5.61 18.26
N SER A 511 -15.48 4.52 17.69
CA SER A 511 -16.92 4.27 17.49
C SER A 511 -17.72 4.14 18.80
N ASN A 512 -17.04 3.84 19.90
CA ASN A 512 -17.61 3.73 21.25
C ASN A 512 -17.69 5.07 22.01
N LEU A 513 -17.34 6.20 21.37
CA LEU A 513 -17.40 7.53 21.95
C LEU A 513 -18.29 8.47 21.15
N SER A 514 -19.04 9.35 21.82
CA SER A 514 -19.75 10.43 21.15
C SER A 514 -18.77 11.49 20.61
N GLN A 515 -19.21 12.30 19.64
CA GLN A 515 -18.37 13.34 19.03
C GLN A 515 -17.88 14.36 20.09
N GLY A 516 -18.74 14.73 21.03
CA GLY A 516 -18.36 15.63 22.13
C GLY A 516 -17.32 15.02 23.08
N GLN A 517 -17.43 13.72 23.40
CA GLN A 517 -16.44 13.01 24.22
C GLN A 517 -15.07 12.93 23.52
N LYS A 518 -15.05 12.68 22.20
CA LYS A 518 -13.81 12.73 21.39
C LYS A 518 -13.16 14.11 21.48
N GLN A 519 -13.94 15.16 21.39
CA GLN A 519 -13.45 16.54 21.45
C GLN A 519 -12.88 16.87 22.82
N LEU A 520 -13.57 16.51 23.91
CA LEU A 520 -13.06 16.72 25.26
C LEU A 520 -11.78 15.94 25.55
N LEU A 521 -11.63 14.72 25.00
CA LEU A 521 -10.37 13.96 25.09
C LEU A 521 -9.22 14.61 24.31
N THR A 522 -9.50 15.18 23.14
CA THR A 522 -8.47 15.94 22.41
C THR A 522 -8.10 17.24 23.11
N MET A 523 -9.04 17.87 23.81
CA MET A 523 -8.74 19.00 24.70
C MET A 523 -7.88 18.59 25.91
N ALA A 524 -8.14 17.43 26.51
CA ALA A 524 -7.29 16.90 27.59
C ALA A 524 -5.83 16.71 27.13
N ARG A 525 -5.59 16.28 25.86
CA ARG A 525 -4.23 16.29 25.27
C ARG A 525 -3.61 17.67 25.26
N ALA A 526 -4.38 18.69 24.83
CA ALA A 526 -3.89 20.06 24.73
C ALA A 526 -3.62 20.68 26.11
N PHE A 527 -4.43 20.34 27.13
CA PHE A 527 -4.16 20.70 28.52
C PHE A 527 -2.86 20.09 29.02
N LEU A 528 -2.66 18.78 28.75
CA LEU A 528 -1.47 18.05 29.20
C LEU A 528 -0.20 18.56 28.50
N ALA A 529 -0.29 18.95 27.22
CA ALA A 529 0.83 19.51 26.46
C ALA A 529 1.30 20.87 27.01
N SER A 530 0.43 21.62 27.66
CA SER A 530 0.71 22.92 28.34
C SER A 530 1.45 23.93 27.45
N SER A 531 1.14 23.97 26.16
CA SER A 531 1.80 24.83 25.17
C SER A 531 1.41 26.31 25.33
N PRO A 532 2.35 27.28 25.12
CA PRO A 532 2.07 28.71 25.26
C PRO A 532 1.20 29.29 24.13
N VAL A 533 1.16 28.67 22.98
CA VAL A 533 0.32 29.07 21.85
C VAL A 533 -0.67 27.97 21.53
N LEU A 534 -1.93 28.34 21.28
CA LEU A 534 -2.99 27.40 20.95
C LEU A 534 -3.55 27.64 19.55
N ILE A 535 -3.90 26.55 18.91
CA ILE A 535 -4.62 26.52 17.63
C ILE A 535 -5.89 25.70 17.83
N LEU A 536 -7.03 26.34 17.64
CA LEU A 536 -8.34 25.75 17.85
C LEU A 536 -9.13 25.81 16.53
N ASP A 537 -9.48 24.65 15.97
CA ASP A 537 -10.37 24.57 14.80
C ASP A 537 -11.74 24.11 15.26
N GLU A 538 -12.70 25.05 15.33
CA GLU A 538 -14.00 24.85 15.91
C GLU A 538 -15.04 24.38 14.89
N ALA A 539 -15.24 23.07 14.77
CA ALA A 539 -16.38 22.51 14.06
C ALA A 539 -17.13 21.50 14.93
N THR A 540 -18.20 21.91 15.53
CA THR A 540 -19.06 21.05 16.37
C THR A 540 -20.51 21.10 15.88
N SER A 541 -20.81 20.47 14.76
CA SER A 541 -22.17 20.47 14.17
C SER A 541 -23.10 19.36 14.70
N SER A 542 -22.63 18.48 15.63
CA SER A 542 -23.38 17.28 16.01
C SER A 542 -23.21 16.89 17.47
N VAL A 543 -23.19 17.86 18.39
CA VAL A 543 -23.02 17.64 19.84
C VAL A 543 -24.28 18.07 20.57
N ASP A 544 -24.69 17.31 21.59
CA ASP A 544 -25.81 17.67 22.46
C ASP A 544 -25.51 18.94 23.27
N THR A 545 -26.55 19.71 23.62
CA THR A 545 -26.43 21.02 24.29
C THR A 545 -25.64 20.96 25.61
N ARG A 546 -25.79 19.88 26.40
CA ARG A 546 -25.07 19.73 27.67
C ARG A 546 -23.57 19.58 27.45
N THR A 547 -23.17 18.70 26.55
CA THR A 547 -21.76 18.48 26.18
C THR A 547 -21.18 19.73 25.52
N GLU A 548 -21.98 20.45 24.74
CA GLU A 548 -21.58 21.72 24.13
C GLU A 548 -21.15 22.76 25.16
N VAL A 549 -21.92 22.94 26.24
CA VAL A 549 -21.57 23.85 27.35
C VAL A 549 -20.24 23.41 28.00
N GLN A 550 -20.04 22.11 28.19
CA GLN A 550 -18.77 21.59 28.73
C GLN A 550 -17.57 21.87 27.79
N ILE A 551 -17.75 21.68 26.49
CA ILE A 551 -16.72 21.99 25.48
C ILE A 551 -16.37 23.47 25.49
N GLN A 552 -17.38 24.38 25.52
CA GLN A 552 -17.15 25.82 25.55
C GLN A 552 -16.40 26.24 26.84
N LYS A 553 -16.76 25.66 27.98
CA LYS A 553 -16.06 25.91 29.24
C LYS A 553 -14.62 25.42 29.20
N ALA A 554 -14.41 24.17 28.74
CA ALA A 554 -13.06 23.62 28.58
C ALA A 554 -12.20 24.45 27.61
N MET A 555 -12.80 24.96 26.50
CA MET A 555 -12.12 25.88 25.60
C MET A 555 -11.71 27.19 26.28
N ALA A 556 -12.61 27.80 27.00
CA ALA A 556 -12.33 29.06 27.74
C ALA A 556 -11.18 28.86 28.74
N ASP A 557 -11.24 27.78 29.54
CA ASP A 557 -10.20 27.42 30.52
C ASP A 557 -8.86 27.08 29.80
N LEU A 558 -8.89 26.42 28.64
CA LEU A 558 -7.69 26.10 27.86
C LEU A 558 -7.00 27.35 27.32
N MET A 559 -7.75 28.37 26.92
CA MET A 559 -7.23 29.61 26.34
C MET A 559 -6.72 30.61 27.39
N GLU A 560 -6.96 30.37 28.66
CA GLU A 560 -6.54 31.30 29.72
C GLU A 560 -5.02 31.47 29.74
N ASN A 561 -4.56 32.74 29.70
CA ASN A 561 -3.13 33.11 29.65
C ASN A 561 -2.31 32.53 28.48
N ARG A 562 -2.95 32.17 27.36
CA ARG A 562 -2.29 31.63 26.18
C ARG A 562 -2.69 32.40 24.92
N THR A 563 -1.74 32.63 24.03
CA THR A 563 -2.04 33.19 22.71
C THR A 563 -2.82 32.17 21.90
N SER A 564 -4.03 32.48 21.46
CA SER A 564 -4.94 31.51 20.87
C SER A 564 -5.42 31.96 19.50
N PHE A 565 -5.16 31.13 18.47
CA PHE A 565 -5.71 31.28 17.12
C PHE A 565 -6.90 30.35 16.96
N ILE A 566 -8.07 30.91 16.67
CA ILE A 566 -9.33 30.19 16.60
C ILE A 566 -9.92 30.32 15.21
N ILE A 567 -10.07 29.22 14.49
CA ILE A 567 -10.90 29.20 13.28
C ILE A 567 -12.34 29.10 13.76
N ALA A 568 -12.99 30.27 13.87
CA ALA A 568 -14.28 30.34 14.52
C ALA A 568 -15.43 30.07 13.53
N HIS A 569 -16.29 29.14 13.92
CA HIS A 569 -17.56 28.82 13.28
C HIS A 569 -18.76 29.10 14.19
N ARG A 570 -18.54 29.60 15.42
CA ARG A 570 -19.58 29.90 16.38
C ARG A 570 -19.55 31.37 16.80
N LEU A 571 -20.75 31.93 16.95
CA LEU A 571 -20.93 33.32 17.30
C LEU A 571 -20.33 33.67 18.69
N SER A 572 -20.50 32.78 19.70
CA SER A 572 -19.94 32.99 21.04
C SER A 572 -18.42 33.17 20.99
N THR A 573 -17.71 32.29 20.30
CA THR A 573 -16.26 32.31 20.20
C THR A 573 -15.75 33.54 19.43
N ILE A 574 -16.50 33.98 18.40
CA ILE A 574 -16.17 35.20 17.64
C ILE A 574 -16.33 36.44 18.52
N ARG A 575 -17.43 36.52 19.27
CA ARG A 575 -17.75 37.70 20.11
C ARG A 575 -16.77 37.87 21.26
N ASP A 576 -16.30 36.78 21.84
CA ASP A 576 -15.43 36.77 23.02
C ASP A 576 -13.93 36.87 22.66
N ALA A 577 -13.59 37.00 21.39
CA ALA A 577 -12.22 37.20 20.88
C ALA A 577 -11.76 38.65 21.07
N ASP A 578 -10.48 38.84 21.45
CA ASP A 578 -9.87 40.17 21.59
C ASP A 578 -9.69 40.85 20.24
N VAL A 579 -9.38 40.05 19.19
CA VAL A 579 -9.26 40.51 17.82
C VAL A 579 -9.87 39.50 16.85
N ILE A 580 -10.62 39.99 15.90
CA ILE A 580 -11.18 39.24 14.81
C ILE A 580 -10.44 39.61 13.53
N LEU A 581 -9.90 38.62 12.83
CA LEU A 581 -9.30 38.75 11.50
C LEU A 581 -10.30 38.26 10.47
N VAL A 582 -10.79 39.16 9.64
CA VAL A 582 -11.73 38.85 8.57
C VAL A 582 -10.95 38.59 7.28
N MET A 583 -10.95 37.34 6.84
CA MET A 583 -10.22 36.91 5.65
C MET A 583 -11.14 36.80 4.44
N LYS A 584 -10.68 37.30 3.30
CA LYS A 584 -11.31 37.13 1.99
C LYS A 584 -10.24 37.03 0.91
N ASP A 585 -10.36 36.01 0.05
CA ASP A 585 -9.46 35.79 -1.11
C ASP A 585 -7.95 35.77 -0.74
N GLY A 586 -7.64 35.29 0.49
CA GLY A 586 -6.29 35.13 0.99
C GLY A 586 -5.69 36.33 1.70
N ASP A 587 -6.42 37.42 1.85
CA ASP A 587 -5.96 38.63 2.51
C ASP A 587 -6.83 38.96 3.75
N ILE A 588 -6.27 39.75 4.69
CA ILE A 588 -7.04 40.34 5.80
C ILE A 588 -7.75 41.58 5.23
N VAL A 589 -9.08 41.54 5.16
CA VAL A 589 -9.88 42.67 4.66
C VAL A 589 -10.33 43.60 5.80
N GLU A 590 -10.53 43.07 6.99
CA GLU A 590 -10.92 43.81 8.19
C GLU A 590 -10.28 43.17 9.44
N GLN A 591 -9.95 44.01 10.43
CA GLN A 591 -9.48 43.53 11.74
C GLN A 591 -9.97 44.48 12.83
N GLY A 592 -10.33 43.93 13.99
CA GLY A 592 -10.79 44.69 15.13
C GLY A 592 -11.59 43.83 16.10
N SER A 593 -12.15 44.42 17.13
CA SER A 593 -13.09 43.76 18.05
C SER A 593 -14.46 43.56 17.40
N HIS A 594 -15.28 42.70 17.98
CA HIS A 594 -16.62 42.42 17.48
C HIS A 594 -17.47 43.69 17.28
N GLN A 595 -17.46 44.61 18.28
CA GLN A 595 -18.24 45.82 18.22
C GLN A 595 -17.72 46.81 17.18
N GLU A 596 -16.39 46.98 17.09
CA GLU A 596 -15.77 47.88 16.11
C GLU A 596 -16.11 47.42 14.66
N LEU A 597 -16.05 46.12 14.39
CA LEU A 597 -16.34 45.59 13.05
C LEU A 597 -17.84 45.67 12.69
N LEU A 598 -18.75 45.53 13.65
CA LEU A 598 -20.18 45.77 13.44
C LEU A 598 -20.47 47.22 13.09
N ASP A 599 -19.81 48.16 13.81
CA ASP A 599 -20.01 49.61 13.63
C ASP A 599 -19.43 50.09 12.28
N GLN A 600 -18.38 49.46 11.78
CA GLN A 600 -17.80 49.70 10.46
C GLN A 600 -18.74 49.33 9.30
N LYS A 601 -19.74 48.47 9.53
CA LYS A 601 -20.73 48.00 8.55
C LYS A 601 -20.08 47.39 7.30
N GLY A 602 -18.91 46.76 7.46
CA GLY A 602 -18.10 46.18 6.39
C GLY A 602 -18.48 44.75 6.07
N PHE A 603 -17.51 44.00 5.56
CA PHE A 603 -17.68 42.59 5.15
C PHE A 603 -18.00 41.68 6.35
N TYR A 604 -17.43 41.98 7.52
CA TYR A 604 -17.75 41.25 8.76
C TYR A 604 -19.23 41.29 9.09
N LYS A 605 -19.87 42.48 8.99
CA LYS A 605 -21.29 42.62 9.28
C LYS A 605 -22.14 41.77 8.30
N ILE A 606 -21.79 41.77 7.04
CA ILE A 606 -22.48 40.93 6.02
C ILE A 606 -22.36 39.45 6.37
N LEU A 607 -21.17 38.97 6.76
CA LEU A 607 -20.96 37.58 7.20
C LEU A 607 -21.77 37.26 8.46
N TYR A 608 -21.78 38.17 9.41
CA TYR A 608 -22.51 38.03 10.65
C TYR A 608 -24.02 37.89 10.41
N GLU A 609 -24.64 38.83 9.69
CA GLU A 609 -26.04 38.79 9.33
C GLU A 609 -26.43 37.55 8.51
N SER A 610 -25.55 37.08 7.62
CA SER A 610 -25.84 35.91 6.78
C SER A 610 -25.72 34.57 7.49
N GLN A 611 -25.03 34.49 8.60
CA GLN A 611 -24.77 33.22 9.33
C GLN A 611 -25.53 33.13 10.65
N TYR A 612 -25.92 34.27 11.25
CA TYR A 612 -26.39 34.32 12.64
C TYR A 612 -27.69 35.13 12.86
N GLU A 613 -28.21 35.79 11.85
CA GLU A 613 -29.57 36.34 11.78
C GLU A 613 -30.44 35.50 10.80
#